data_0cda71528dc8fe73d8196271cdee32b5
#
_entry.id   0cda71528dc8fe73d8196271cdee32b5
#
_cell.length_a   1.000
_cell.length_b   1.000
_cell.length_c   1.000
_cell.angle_alpha   90.00
_cell.angle_beta   90.00
_cell.angle_gamma   90.00
#
_symmetry.space_group_name_H-M   'P 1'
#
loop_
_entity.id
_entity.type
_entity.pdbx_description
1 polymer ?
#
loop_
_entity_poly.entity_id
_entity_poly.type
_entity_poly.pdbx_seq_one_letter_code
_entity_poly.pdbx_strand_id
1 'polypeptide(L)'
;MDFPIFYTMSGIVFFLSLLLTSLISPILSQNHWDDYIAEKNIKSTYYIFGDNVNLRESDHLNGKVIRKLSLGSEIKILTKTNQILEQNSLKEYWYKVQVGDDTGYIWGGLISDYSFPLNEMIVLCKNLGTKTKKLELKIIQGSKILSQGSFEVGPLSNESWDHTIYNPSLFSPSPHTIFAIKFLIFSEIEYGYSNEQVFTLNRELKITPQFSWNPGSCDPPACAETWLVFPKEILPEDKKMNRKLIKGKENTIIELMHSFDLDETNQHDFYQSEYVWNGSQFQKKEK
;
A
#
# COMPACT_ATOMS: atom_id res chain seq x y z
N MET A 1 0.12 50.96 -67.46
CA MET A 1 0.98 50.82 -66.29
C MET A 1 0.33 49.81 -65.42
N ASP A 2 0.69 48.56 -65.56
CA ASP A 2 0.12 47.44 -64.86
C ASP A 2 1.04 47.08 -63.68
N PHE A 3 0.48 47.06 -62.44
CA PHE A 3 1.17 46.55 -61.30
C PHE A 3 0.73 45.11 -61.02
N PRO A 4 1.63 44.14 -60.83
CA PRO A 4 1.26 42.78 -60.52
C PRO A 4 0.98 42.64 -59.00
N ILE A 5 -0.14 41.98 -58.68
CA ILE A 5 -0.55 41.61 -57.34
C ILE A 5 0.25 40.35 -56.92
N PHE A 6 1.14 40.47 -55.93
CA PHE A 6 1.78 39.35 -55.29
C PHE A 6 0.88 38.83 -54.19
N TYR A 7 0.26 37.67 -54.42
CA TYR A 7 -0.36 36.90 -53.32
C TYR A 7 0.71 36.13 -52.58
N THR A 8 0.90 36.45 -51.32
CA THR A 8 1.80 35.72 -50.43
C THR A 8 1.15 34.41 -49.94
N MET A 9 1.68 33.28 -50.41
CA MET A 9 1.33 31.91 -49.96
C MET A 9 1.83 31.58 -48.51
N SER A 10 1.85 32.56 -47.61
CA SER A 10 2.43 32.36 -46.27
C SER A 10 1.41 31.95 -45.17
N GLY A 11 0.11 31.98 -45.48
CA GLY A 11 -0.94 31.73 -44.47
C GLY A 11 -1.36 30.26 -44.28
N ILE A 12 -1.11 29.41 -45.29
CA ILE A 12 -1.66 28.03 -45.28
C ILE A 12 -0.71 27.04 -44.58
N VAL A 13 0.58 27.30 -44.57
CA VAL A 13 1.57 26.40 -43.93
C VAL A 13 1.50 26.50 -42.39
N PHE A 14 1.12 27.67 -41.85
CA PHE A 14 1.02 27.85 -40.38
C PHE A 14 -0.20 27.16 -39.76
N PHE A 15 -1.29 26.99 -40.51
CA PHE A 15 -2.50 26.32 -39.99
C PHE A 15 -2.37 24.79 -40.02
N LEU A 16 -1.60 24.20 -40.92
CA LEU A 16 -1.38 22.77 -40.97
C LEU A 16 -0.43 22.28 -39.86
N SER A 17 0.51 23.09 -39.40
CA SER A 17 1.41 22.73 -38.30
C SER A 17 0.72 22.74 -36.93
N LEU A 18 -0.26 23.62 -36.73
CA LEU A 18 -1.04 23.66 -35.46
C LEU A 18 -2.07 22.49 -35.36
N LEU A 19 -2.55 21.97 -36.48
CA LEU A 19 -3.48 20.82 -36.48
C LEU A 19 -2.76 19.48 -36.29
N LEU A 20 -1.49 19.36 -36.66
CA LEU A 20 -0.71 18.14 -36.40
C LEU A 20 -0.24 18.02 -34.95
N THR A 21 -0.07 19.12 -34.22
CA THR A 21 0.34 19.06 -32.79
C THR A 21 -0.80 18.71 -31.86
N SER A 22 -2.06 18.90 -32.27
CA SER A 22 -3.23 18.52 -31.46
C SER A 22 -3.62 17.04 -31.56
N LEU A 23 -3.05 16.28 -32.49
CA LEU A 23 -3.32 14.86 -32.70
C LEU A 23 -2.29 13.94 -32.02
N ILE A 24 -1.23 14.48 -31.41
CA ILE A 24 -0.16 13.69 -30.78
C ILE A 24 -0.29 13.64 -29.24
N SER A 25 -1.30 14.28 -28.64
CA SER A 25 -1.36 14.50 -27.20
C SER A 25 -2.21 13.55 -26.33
N PRO A 26 -2.70 12.39 -26.75
CA PRO A 26 -3.25 11.46 -25.76
C PRO A 26 -2.47 10.15 -25.58
N ILE A 27 -1.20 10.04 -26.05
CA ILE A 27 -0.51 8.74 -26.01
C ILE A 27 0.50 8.60 -24.85
N LEU A 28 0.74 9.64 -24.05
CA LEU A 28 1.84 9.65 -23.05
C LEU A 28 1.38 9.78 -21.60
N SER A 29 0.29 9.13 -21.22
CA SER A 29 -0.04 8.95 -19.81
C SER A 29 -0.58 7.55 -19.55
N GLN A 30 0.08 6.53 -20.05
CA GLN A 30 -0.06 5.21 -19.50
C GLN A 30 0.83 5.19 -18.24
N ASN A 31 0.22 5.20 -17.06
CA ASN A 31 0.96 5.08 -15.82
C ASN A 31 1.83 3.83 -15.91
N HIS A 32 3.13 4.00 -15.84
CA HIS A 32 4.13 2.93 -15.94
C HIS A 32 3.83 1.75 -14.98
N TRP A 33 3.08 1.99 -13.93
CA TRP A 33 2.70 1.04 -12.90
C TRP A 33 1.45 0.21 -13.21
N ASP A 34 0.68 0.54 -14.25
CA ASP A 34 -0.56 -0.18 -14.58
C ASP A 34 -0.33 -1.64 -14.97
N ASP A 35 0.85 -1.96 -15.47
CA ASP A 35 1.26 -3.31 -15.84
C ASP A 35 2.13 -4.02 -14.79
N TYR A 36 2.40 -3.36 -13.65
CA TYR A 36 3.20 -3.97 -12.59
C TYR A 36 2.48 -5.17 -11.97
N ILE A 37 3.16 -6.31 -11.95
CA ILE A 37 2.73 -7.51 -11.27
C ILE A 37 3.74 -7.80 -10.17
N ALA A 38 3.29 -7.68 -8.94
CA ALA A 38 4.13 -7.98 -7.79
C ALA A 38 4.45 -9.47 -7.68
N GLU A 39 5.69 -9.79 -7.38
CA GLU A 39 6.15 -11.17 -7.28
C GLU A 39 6.20 -11.63 -5.82
N LYS A 40 5.85 -12.90 -5.59
CA LYS A 40 6.02 -13.53 -4.28
C LYS A 40 7.42 -14.10 -4.13
N ASN A 41 7.99 -13.96 -2.96
CA ASN A 41 9.33 -14.45 -2.64
C ASN A 41 9.39 -15.99 -2.70
N ILE A 42 10.33 -16.52 -3.49
CA ILE A 42 10.56 -17.96 -3.60
C ILE A 42 11.14 -18.49 -2.27
N LYS A 43 10.72 -19.69 -1.90
CA LYS A 43 11.02 -20.39 -0.64
C LYS A 43 10.40 -19.80 0.60
N SER A 44 9.63 -18.70 0.48
CA SER A 44 8.88 -18.12 1.59
C SER A 44 7.51 -18.80 1.77
N THR A 45 7.01 -18.69 2.98
CA THR A 45 5.71 -19.19 3.40
C THR A 45 4.66 -18.10 3.21
N TYR A 46 3.51 -18.48 2.69
CA TYR A 46 2.34 -17.64 2.49
C TYR A 46 1.08 -18.39 2.92
N TYR A 47 -0.06 -17.71 2.90
CA TYR A 47 -1.36 -18.29 3.23
C TYR A 47 -2.33 -18.19 2.06
N ILE A 48 -3.20 -19.16 1.94
CA ILE A 48 -4.33 -19.12 0.99
C ILE A 48 -5.28 -18.02 1.44
N PHE A 49 -5.56 -17.08 0.52
CA PHE A 49 -6.45 -15.94 0.74
C PHE A 49 -7.89 -16.20 0.32
N GLY A 50 -8.10 -17.09 -0.66
CA GLY A 50 -9.41 -17.57 -1.11
C GLY A 50 -9.95 -18.73 -0.27
N ASP A 51 -11.22 -19.07 -0.44
CA ASP A 51 -11.78 -20.32 0.07
C ASP A 51 -11.95 -21.34 -1.07
N ASN A 52 -11.85 -22.63 -0.74
CA ASN A 52 -11.97 -23.74 -1.70
C ASN A 52 -11.03 -23.61 -2.92
N VAL A 53 -9.80 -23.14 -2.69
CA VAL A 53 -8.81 -22.91 -3.75
C VAL A 53 -8.30 -24.23 -4.31
N ASN A 54 -8.35 -24.38 -5.63
CA ASN A 54 -7.87 -25.58 -6.30
C ASN A 54 -6.33 -25.58 -6.40
N LEU A 55 -5.69 -26.58 -5.79
CA LEU A 55 -4.33 -26.97 -6.08
C LEU A 55 -4.35 -27.83 -7.36
N ARG A 56 -3.60 -27.45 -8.39
CA ARG A 56 -3.69 -28.06 -9.73
C ARG A 56 -2.38 -28.73 -10.15
N GLU A 57 -2.48 -29.69 -11.07
CA GLU A 57 -1.30 -30.36 -11.63
C GLU A 57 -0.49 -29.48 -12.60
N SER A 58 -1.07 -28.38 -13.09
CA SER A 58 -0.45 -27.46 -14.06
C SER A 58 -0.91 -26.02 -13.81
N ASP A 59 -0.15 -25.06 -14.34
CA ASP A 59 -0.26 -23.63 -14.13
C ASP A 59 -1.30 -22.94 -15.02
N HIS A 60 -2.48 -23.56 -15.16
CA HIS A 60 -3.62 -23.00 -15.88
C HIS A 60 -4.96 -23.50 -15.34
N LEU A 61 -6.05 -22.78 -15.65
CA LEU A 61 -7.39 -23.04 -15.12
C LEU A 61 -7.93 -24.44 -15.45
N ASN A 62 -7.52 -25.02 -16.57
CA ASN A 62 -7.95 -26.36 -17.01
C ASN A 62 -7.07 -27.48 -16.42
N GLY A 63 -6.02 -27.16 -15.66
CA GLY A 63 -5.19 -28.16 -14.98
C GLY A 63 -6.06 -29.02 -14.04
N LYS A 64 -5.82 -30.31 -14.05
CA LYS A 64 -6.54 -31.24 -13.17
C LYS A 64 -6.35 -30.84 -11.70
N VAL A 65 -7.41 -30.88 -10.92
CA VAL A 65 -7.40 -30.56 -9.50
C VAL A 65 -6.83 -31.73 -8.71
N ILE A 66 -5.75 -31.48 -7.97
CA ILE A 66 -5.16 -32.42 -7.01
C ILE A 66 -6.02 -32.47 -5.76
N ARG A 67 -6.26 -31.30 -5.17
CA ARG A 67 -7.18 -31.12 -4.02
C ARG A 67 -7.62 -29.66 -3.87
N LYS A 68 -8.57 -29.44 -2.97
CA LYS A 68 -8.99 -28.09 -2.57
C LYS A 68 -8.31 -27.69 -1.28
N LEU A 69 -7.96 -26.42 -1.19
CA LEU A 69 -7.33 -25.77 -0.02
C LEU A 69 -8.31 -24.80 0.61
N SER A 70 -8.37 -24.82 1.92
CA SER A 70 -9.18 -23.87 2.69
C SER A 70 -8.45 -22.54 2.84
N LEU A 71 -9.21 -21.49 3.09
CA LEU A 71 -8.69 -20.20 3.54
C LEU A 71 -7.73 -20.40 4.72
N GLY A 72 -6.61 -19.66 4.74
CA GLY A 72 -5.61 -19.75 5.79
C GLY A 72 -4.72 -21.00 5.74
N SER A 73 -4.88 -21.89 4.73
CA SER A 73 -3.92 -22.97 4.53
C SER A 73 -2.54 -22.41 4.25
N GLU A 74 -1.54 -22.91 4.97
CA GLU A 74 -0.15 -22.53 4.77
C GLU A 74 0.41 -23.20 3.52
N ILE A 75 1.15 -22.44 2.72
CA ILE A 75 1.80 -22.88 1.50
C ILE A 75 3.24 -22.35 1.43
N LYS A 76 4.12 -23.10 0.79
CA LYS A 76 5.49 -22.66 0.49
C LYS A 76 5.63 -22.44 -1.01
N ILE A 77 6.05 -21.27 -1.43
CA ILE A 77 6.35 -20.97 -2.83
C ILE A 77 7.62 -21.70 -3.24
N LEU A 78 7.54 -22.55 -4.26
CA LEU A 78 8.70 -23.27 -4.80
C LEU A 78 9.31 -22.53 -5.99
N THR A 79 8.47 -22.06 -6.92
CA THR A 79 8.90 -21.27 -8.08
C THR A 79 7.74 -20.48 -8.67
N LYS A 80 8.04 -19.36 -9.29
CA LYS A 80 7.16 -18.59 -10.15
C LYS A 80 7.16 -19.21 -11.54
N THR A 81 6.01 -19.27 -12.22
CA THR A 81 5.92 -19.65 -13.65
C THR A 81 5.86 -18.40 -14.53
N ASN A 82 5.96 -18.58 -15.84
CA ASN A 82 5.78 -17.50 -16.80
C ASN A 82 4.32 -17.29 -17.20
N GLN A 83 3.40 -18.11 -16.66
CA GLN A 83 1.98 -17.99 -16.94
C GLN A 83 1.36 -16.90 -16.06
N ILE A 84 0.62 -16.02 -16.71
CA ILE A 84 -0.11 -14.92 -16.08
C ILE A 84 -1.60 -15.16 -16.31
N LEU A 85 -2.39 -14.90 -15.29
CA LEU A 85 -3.84 -14.87 -15.38
C LEU A 85 -4.34 -13.53 -14.86
N GLU A 86 -5.26 -12.92 -15.61
CA GLU A 86 -6.02 -11.76 -15.16
C GLU A 86 -7.46 -12.17 -14.87
N GLN A 87 -7.91 -11.91 -13.67
CA GLN A 87 -9.27 -12.17 -13.22
C GLN A 87 -9.74 -11.05 -12.28
N ASN A 88 -10.93 -10.49 -12.51
CA ASN A 88 -11.48 -9.38 -11.73
C ASN A 88 -10.54 -8.17 -11.62
N SER A 89 -9.87 -7.80 -12.72
CA SER A 89 -8.88 -6.73 -12.80
C SER A 89 -7.61 -6.95 -11.97
N LEU A 90 -7.43 -8.13 -11.41
CA LEU A 90 -6.20 -8.54 -10.74
C LEU A 90 -5.38 -9.43 -11.68
N LYS A 91 -4.17 -9.00 -12.02
CA LYS A 91 -3.24 -9.69 -12.89
C LYS A 91 -2.11 -10.27 -12.04
N GLU A 92 -1.93 -11.59 -12.08
CA GLU A 92 -0.97 -12.29 -11.23
C GLU A 92 -0.35 -13.49 -11.94
N TYR A 93 0.86 -13.86 -11.52
CA TYR A 93 1.53 -15.09 -11.96
C TYR A 93 0.90 -16.34 -11.35
N TRP A 94 1.13 -17.48 -11.98
CA TRP A 94 0.98 -18.77 -11.36
C TRP A 94 2.26 -19.15 -10.61
N TYR A 95 2.07 -19.87 -9.49
CA TYR A 95 3.15 -20.32 -8.64
C TYR A 95 3.06 -21.82 -8.42
N LYS A 96 4.21 -22.51 -8.55
CA LYS A 96 4.34 -23.87 -8.03
C LYS A 96 4.53 -23.78 -6.52
N VAL A 97 3.71 -24.51 -5.80
CA VAL A 97 3.68 -24.45 -4.32
C VAL A 97 3.76 -25.85 -3.73
N GLN A 98 4.21 -25.92 -2.48
CA GLN A 98 4.11 -27.09 -1.63
C GLN A 98 3.10 -26.82 -0.52
N VAL A 99 2.25 -27.84 -0.26
CA VAL A 99 1.23 -27.82 0.79
C VAL A 99 1.23 -29.16 1.51
N GLY A 100 1.90 -29.24 2.66
CA GLY A 100 2.24 -30.52 3.28
C GLY A 100 3.11 -31.34 2.34
N ASP A 101 2.68 -32.58 2.02
CA ASP A 101 3.40 -33.47 1.11
C ASP A 101 3.06 -33.27 -0.37
N ASP A 102 2.00 -32.51 -0.66
CA ASP A 102 1.57 -32.26 -2.03
C ASP A 102 2.31 -31.09 -2.66
N THR A 103 2.55 -31.19 -3.98
CA THR A 103 3.01 -30.08 -4.80
C THR A 103 2.05 -29.84 -5.95
N GLY A 104 1.85 -28.59 -6.32
CA GLY A 104 0.97 -28.24 -7.44
C GLY A 104 1.06 -26.76 -7.75
N TYR A 105 0.09 -26.26 -8.49
CA TYR A 105 0.08 -24.88 -8.97
C TYR A 105 -1.14 -24.12 -8.46
N ILE A 106 -0.92 -22.87 -8.08
CA ILE A 106 -1.96 -21.92 -7.64
C ILE A 106 -1.71 -20.58 -8.32
N TRP A 107 -2.80 -19.93 -8.75
CA TRP A 107 -2.74 -18.55 -9.21
C TRP A 107 -2.50 -17.59 -8.05
N GLY A 108 -1.56 -16.65 -8.21
CA GLY A 108 -1.13 -15.69 -7.17
C GLY A 108 -2.25 -14.83 -6.61
N GLY A 109 -3.31 -14.56 -7.39
CA GLY A 109 -4.48 -13.84 -6.91
C GLY A 109 -5.24 -14.49 -5.76
N LEU A 110 -5.01 -15.80 -5.51
CA LEU A 110 -5.61 -16.56 -4.42
C LEU A 110 -4.66 -16.75 -3.22
N ILE A 111 -3.49 -16.15 -3.25
CA ILE A 111 -2.46 -16.21 -2.22
C ILE A 111 -2.35 -14.83 -1.56
N SER A 112 -2.25 -14.75 -0.22
CA SER A 112 -1.98 -13.49 0.48
C SER A 112 -0.66 -12.88 0.00
N ASP A 113 -0.55 -11.56 0.07
CA ASP A 113 0.72 -10.88 -0.24
C ASP A 113 1.54 -10.66 1.03
N TYR A 114 0.84 -10.48 2.14
CA TYR A 114 1.43 -10.35 3.46
C TYR A 114 0.52 -10.97 4.53
N SER A 115 1.09 -11.35 5.66
CA SER A 115 0.34 -11.87 6.80
C SER A 115 1.12 -11.68 8.09
N PHE A 116 0.41 -11.52 9.18
CA PHE A 116 1.01 -11.44 10.51
C PHE A 116 0.06 -11.96 11.60
N PRO A 117 0.61 -12.46 12.72
CA PRO A 117 -0.19 -12.87 13.85
C PRO A 117 -0.78 -11.66 14.59
N LEU A 118 -2.03 -11.79 15.02
CA LEU A 118 -2.73 -10.82 15.86
C LEU A 118 -3.41 -11.56 17.00
N ASN A 119 -2.72 -11.76 18.12
CA ASN A 119 -3.09 -12.67 19.21
C ASN A 119 -3.28 -14.12 18.68
N GLU A 120 -4.48 -14.70 18.85
CA GLU A 120 -4.84 -16.04 18.35
C GLU A 120 -5.36 -16.03 16.89
N MET A 121 -5.33 -14.89 16.24
CA MET A 121 -5.81 -14.66 14.90
C MET A 121 -4.64 -14.45 13.94
N ILE A 122 -4.90 -14.50 12.65
CA ILE A 122 -3.98 -14.13 11.59
C ILE A 122 -4.64 -13.04 10.76
N VAL A 123 -3.91 -11.97 10.49
CA VAL A 123 -4.28 -10.96 9.51
C VAL A 123 -3.68 -11.37 8.17
N LEU A 124 -4.52 -11.51 7.16
CA LEU A 124 -4.13 -11.74 5.78
C LEU A 124 -4.34 -10.46 4.99
N CYS A 125 -3.33 -10.05 4.24
CA CYS A 125 -3.33 -8.86 3.39
C CYS A 125 -3.27 -9.26 1.93
N LYS A 126 -4.08 -8.64 1.09
CA LYS A 126 -4.06 -8.83 -0.36
C LYS A 126 -4.12 -7.48 -1.07
N ASN A 127 -3.11 -7.20 -1.88
CA ASN A 127 -3.13 -6.10 -2.83
C ASN A 127 -4.04 -6.48 -4.01
N LEU A 128 -5.05 -5.67 -4.28
CA LEU A 128 -5.98 -5.91 -5.39
C LEU A 128 -5.51 -5.28 -6.71
N GLY A 129 -4.23 -4.96 -6.80
CA GLY A 129 -3.57 -4.43 -8.00
C GLY A 129 -3.52 -2.90 -8.05
N THR A 130 -2.59 -2.40 -8.83
CA THR A 130 -2.31 -0.96 -8.98
C THR A 130 -3.50 -0.17 -9.53
N LYS A 131 -4.30 -0.78 -10.41
CA LYS A 131 -5.50 -0.15 -10.98
C LYS A 131 -6.61 0.06 -9.96
N THR A 132 -6.81 -0.89 -9.04
CA THR A 132 -7.86 -0.78 -8.02
C THR A 132 -7.45 0.09 -6.85
N LYS A 133 -6.15 0.24 -6.60
CA LYS A 133 -5.57 0.98 -5.47
C LYS A 133 -6.13 0.56 -4.12
N LYS A 134 -6.47 -0.74 -3.97
CA LYS A 134 -7.14 -1.27 -2.79
C LYS A 134 -6.34 -2.37 -2.13
N LEU A 135 -6.36 -2.33 -0.80
CA LEU A 135 -5.90 -3.39 0.09
C LEU A 135 -7.12 -4.13 0.65
N GLU A 136 -7.17 -5.44 0.47
CA GLU A 136 -8.14 -6.30 1.16
C GLU A 136 -7.49 -6.95 2.38
N LEU A 137 -8.17 -6.88 3.52
CA LEU A 137 -7.78 -7.50 4.77
C LEU A 137 -8.78 -8.58 5.15
N LYS A 138 -8.28 -9.71 5.62
CA LYS A 138 -9.07 -10.74 6.31
C LYS A 138 -8.41 -11.06 7.64
N ILE A 139 -9.19 -11.01 8.72
CA ILE A 139 -8.79 -11.52 10.03
C ILE A 139 -9.43 -12.88 10.18
N ILE A 140 -8.60 -13.90 10.37
CA ILE A 140 -9.04 -15.28 10.43
C ILE A 140 -8.62 -15.97 11.73
N GLN A 141 -9.37 -16.98 12.15
CA GLN A 141 -8.98 -17.95 13.16
C GLN A 141 -9.21 -19.34 12.57
N GLY A 142 -8.12 -20.07 12.36
CA GLY A 142 -8.17 -21.27 11.51
C GLY A 142 -8.60 -20.90 10.09
N SER A 143 -9.65 -21.54 9.58
CA SER A 143 -10.23 -21.24 8.27
C SER A 143 -11.47 -20.32 8.33
N LYS A 144 -11.84 -19.83 9.51
CA LYS A 144 -13.01 -18.98 9.70
C LYS A 144 -12.63 -17.50 9.56
N ILE A 145 -13.34 -16.77 8.71
CA ILE A 145 -13.25 -15.31 8.64
C ILE A 145 -13.98 -14.72 9.86
N LEU A 146 -13.27 -13.97 10.67
CA LEU A 146 -13.82 -13.20 11.79
C LEU A 146 -14.16 -11.78 11.36
N SER A 147 -13.37 -11.22 10.47
CA SER A 147 -13.55 -9.88 9.92
C SER A 147 -12.92 -9.78 8.54
N GLN A 148 -13.47 -8.93 7.70
CA GLN A 148 -12.88 -8.58 6.40
C GLN A 148 -13.24 -7.16 5.99
N GLY A 149 -12.39 -6.56 5.17
CA GLY A 149 -12.64 -5.23 4.62
C GLY A 149 -11.73 -4.95 3.43
N SER A 150 -12.16 -4.04 2.57
CA SER A 150 -11.36 -3.54 1.44
C SER A 150 -11.22 -2.03 1.58
N PHE A 151 -9.99 -1.53 1.50
CA PHE A 151 -9.63 -0.16 1.82
C PHE A 151 -8.84 0.46 0.68
N GLU A 152 -9.13 1.70 0.35
CA GLU A 152 -8.37 2.46 -0.63
C GLU A 152 -7.08 2.97 0.04
N VAL A 153 -5.93 2.67 -0.56
CA VAL A 153 -4.61 2.96 0.02
C VAL A 153 -3.61 3.52 -1.00
N GLY A 154 -3.93 3.50 -2.28
CA GLY A 154 -3.03 3.89 -3.37
C GLY A 154 -2.46 2.70 -4.13
N PRO A 155 -1.62 2.96 -5.15
CA PRO A 155 -0.99 1.91 -5.94
C PRO A 155 0.13 1.24 -5.12
N LEU A 156 -0.15 0.06 -4.57
CA LEU A 156 0.78 -0.67 -3.72
C LEU A 156 1.84 -1.44 -4.49
N SER A 157 3.08 -1.39 -4.00
CA SER A 157 4.08 -2.42 -4.24
C SER A 157 3.89 -3.58 -3.26
N ASN A 158 4.21 -4.81 -3.67
CA ASN A 158 4.27 -5.95 -2.75
C ASN A 158 5.65 -6.09 -2.07
N GLU A 159 6.45 -5.07 -2.15
CA GLU A 159 7.75 -5.00 -1.47
C GLU A 159 7.61 -4.31 -0.11
N SER A 160 8.49 -4.67 0.80
CA SER A 160 8.67 -3.98 2.09
C SER A 160 7.42 -3.94 3.00
N TRP A 161 6.64 -5.02 2.99
CA TRP A 161 5.55 -5.17 3.96
C TRP A 161 6.07 -5.34 5.37
N ASP A 162 5.46 -4.63 6.31
CA ASP A 162 5.71 -4.75 7.74
C ASP A 162 4.43 -4.40 8.52
N HIS A 163 4.42 -4.61 9.84
CA HIS A 163 3.30 -4.27 10.69
C HIS A 163 3.76 -3.81 12.06
N THR A 164 2.93 -3.01 12.72
CA THR A 164 3.12 -2.60 14.10
C THR A 164 1.82 -2.82 14.87
N ILE A 165 1.90 -3.42 16.06
CA ILE A 165 0.75 -3.56 16.96
C ILE A 165 0.96 -2.56 18.11
N TYR A 166 0.04 -1.62 18.23
CA TYR A 166 0.09 -0.58 19.25
C TYR A 166 -0.69 -1.01 20.52
N ASN A 167 -0.28 -0.48 21.66
CA ASN A 167 -0.95 -0.74 22.92
C ASN A 167 -2.30 0.00 22.99
N PRO A 168 -3.44 -0.70 22.94
CA PRO A 168 -4.75 -0.07 22.95
C PRO A 168 -5.11 0.56 24.30
N SER A 169 -4.47 0.14 25.42
CA SER A 169 -4.74 0.68 26.76
C SER A 169 -4.28 2.13 26.96
N LEU A 170 -3.57 2.69 25.97
CA LEU A 170 -3.20 4.11 25.96
C LEU A 170 -4.40 5.03 25.70
N PHE A 171 -5.55 4.48 25.28
CA PHE A 171 -6.74 5.24 24.91
C PHE A 171 -7.94 4.88 25.77
N SER A 172 -8.86 5.84 25.96
CA SER A 172 -10.09 5.62 26.74
C SER A 172 -11.31 6.19 26.00
N PRO A 173 -12.38 5.40 25.77
CA PRO A 173 -12.43 3.95 25.98
C PRO A 173 -11.43 3.21 25.06
N SER A 174 -10.84 2.14 25.55
CA SER A 174 -9.84 1.37 24.80
C SER A 174 -10.49 0.67 23.59
N PRO A 175 -9.95 0.81 22.36
CA PRO A 175 -10.28 -0.08 21.28
C PRO A 175 -9.84 -1.52 21.63
N HIS A 176 -10.37 -2.52 20.93
CA HIS A 176 -9.93 -3.90 21.16
C HIS A 176 -8.47 -4.09 20.73
N THR A 177 -8.13 -3.59 19.56
CA THR A 177 -6.76 -3.62 19.02
C THR A 177 -6.50 -2.41 18.14
N ILE A 178 -5.25 -1.95 18.12
CA ILE A 178 -4.74 -0.95 17.15
C ILE A 178 -3.53 -1.58 16.46
N PHE A 179 -3.53 -1.57 15.15
CA PHE A 179 -2.39 -2.02 14.37
C PHE A 179 -2.17 -1.13 13.15
N ALA A 180 -0.96 -1.08 12.67
CA ALA A 180 -0.62 -0.46 11.39
C ALA A 180 -0.04 -1.50 10.44
N ILE A 181 -0.26 -1.29 9.16
CA ILE A 181 0.37 -2.04 8.08
C ILE A 181 1.21 -1.06 7.29
N LYS A 182 2.49 -1.38 7.18
CA LYS A 182 3.47 -0.64 6.39
C LYS A 182 3.59 -1.27 5.02
N PHE A 183 3.61 -0.46 3.99
CA PHE A 183 3.79 -0.86 2.61
C PHE A 183 4.41 0.27 1.78
N LEU A 184 4.95 -0.07 0.63
CA LEU A 184 5.47 0.89 -0.33
C LEU A 184 4.36 1.30 -1.29
N ILE A 185 4.18 2.61 -1.50
CA ILE A 185 3.29 3.18 -2.51
C ILE A 185 4.15 3.62 -3.70
N PHE A 186 3.73 3.24 -4.91
CA PHE A 186 4.31 3.79 -6.12
C PHE A 186 3.91 5.25 -6.27
N SER A 187 4.89 6.10 -6.53
CA SER A 187 4.68 7.50 -6.88
C SER A 187 4.87 7.70 -8.38
N GLU A 188 4.30 8.76 -8.93
CA GLU A 188 4.54 9.17 -10.33
C GLU A 188 6.00 9.60 -10.56
N ILE A 189 6.72 9.90 -9.49
CA ILE A 189 8.14 10.17 -9.46
C ILE A 189 8.86 8.84 -9.19
N GLU A 190 10.02 8.60 -9.76
CA GLU A 190 10.76 7.32 -9.82
C GLU A 190 10.95 6.58 -8.48
N TYR A 191 10.65 7.20 -7.34
CA TYR A 191 10.83 6.66 -6.02
C TYR A 191 9.48 6.46 -5.31
N GLY A 192 9.15 5.22 -4.99
CA GLY A 192 8.05 4.91 -4.09
C GLY A 192 8.35 5.43 -2.67
N TYR A 193 7.32 5.74 -1.92
CA TYR A 193 7.46 6.13 -0.52
C TYR A 193 6.79 5.12 0.41
N SER A 194 7.40 4.96 1.58
CA SER A 194 6.81 4.12 2.63
C SER A 194 5.57 4.80 3.20
N ASN A 195 4.52 4.02 3.39
CA ASN A 195 3.30 4.49 4.03
C ASN A 195 2.84 3.49 5.07
N GLU A 196 2.33 3.97 6.19
CA GLU A 196 1.71 3.16 7.21
C GLU A 196 0.24 3.53 7.35
N GLN A 197 -0.64 2.56 7.13
CA GLN A 197 -2.07 2.71 7.36
C GLN A 197 -2.43 2.13 8.72
N VAL A 198 -2.96 2.98 9.60
CA VAL A 198 -3.41 2.60 10.93
C VAL A 198 -4.85 2.10 10.86
N PHE A 199 -5.12 0.99 11.56
CA PHE A 199 -6.42 0.38 11.70
C PHE A 199 -6.76 0.18 13.18
N THR A 200 -8.04 0.26 13.50
CA THR A 200 -8.57 -0.24 14.77
C THR A 200 -9.48 -1.44 14.53
N LEU A 201 -9.45 -2.35 15.49
CA LEU A 201 -10.40 -3.45 15.61
C LEU A 201 -11.24 -3.20 16.85
N ASN A 202 -12.55 -3.15 16.71
CA ASN A 202 -13.45 -3.02 17.84
C ASN A 202 -13.78 -4.40 18.47
N ARG A 203 -14.57 -4.44 19.54
CA ARG A 203 -14.92 -5.69 20.23
C ARG A 203 -15.78 -6.64 19.37
N GLU A 204 -16.51 -6.11 18.40
CA GLU A 204 -17.28 -6.88 17.42
C GLU A 204 -16.41 -7.34 16.24
N LEU A 205 -15.10 -7.17 16.33
CA LEU A 205 -14.10 -7.51 15.32
C LEU A 205 -14.25 -6.72 14.01
N LYS A 206 -14.89 -5.55 14.03
CA LYS A 206 -14.97 -4.69 12.85
C LYS A 206 -13.66 -3.94 12.65
N ILE A 207 -13.04 -4.12 11.48
CA ILE A 207 -11.87 -3.37 11.05
C ILE A 207 -12.31 -1.97 10.59
N THR A 208 -11.64 -0.94 11.08
CA THR A 208 -11.87 0.44 10.66
C THR A 208 -10.54 1.11 10.34
N PRO A 209 -10.34 1.63 9.11
CA PRO A 209 -9.18 2.43 8.79
C PRO A 209 -9.28 3.76 9.56
N GLN A 210 -8.16 4.23 10.06
CA GLN A 210 -8.10 5.45 10.88
C GLN A 210 -7.42 6.58 10.12
N PHE A 211 -6.13 6.51 10.00
CA PHE A 211 -5.32 7.48 9.26
C PHE A 211 -4.11 6.77 8.67
N SER A 212 -3.50 7.40 7.68
CA SER A 212 -2.21 6.99 7.15
C SER A 212 -1.17 8.06 7.42
N TRP A 213 0.08 7.64 7.57
CA TRP A 213 1.21 8.52 7.75
C TRP A 213 2.43 7.98 7.00
N ASN A 214 3.34 8.87 6.65
CA ASN A 214 4.59 8.53 5.99
C ASN A 214 5.74 8.66 7.01
N PRO A 215 6.42 7.55 7.37
CA PRO A 215 7.52 7.61 8.34
C PRO A 215 8.74 8.40 7.86
N GLY A 216 8.85 8.63 6.56
CA GLY A 216 9.89 9.46 5.97
C GLY A 216 10.03 9.24 4.48
N SER A 217 10.50 10.26 3.80
CA SER A 217 10.85 10.23 2.38
C SER A 217 12.01 11.17 2.13
N CYS A 218 12.83 10.87 1.15
CA CYS A 218 13.93 11.74 0.76
C CYS A 218 14.02 11.74 -0.76
N ASP A 219 13.80 12.92 -1.35
CA ASP A 219 14.06 13.23 -2.75
C ASP A 219 15.04 14.40 -2.75
N PRO A 220 16.37 14.12 -2.78
CA PRO A 220 17.37 15.15 -2.60
C PRO A 220 17.20 16.33 -3.55
N PRO A 221 17.35 17.58 -3.04
CA PRO A 221 17.86 17.89 -1.70
C PRO A 221 16.81 17.79 -0.56
N ALA A 222 15.51 17.71 -0.84
CA ALA A 222 14.44 17.77 0.16
C ALA A 222 14.19 16.40 0.81
N CYS A 223 14.22 16.35 2.14
CA CYS A 223 13.92 15.16 2.92
C CYS A 223 12.90 15.44 4.01
N ALA A 224 12.18 14.40 4.42
CA ALA A 224 11.28 14.47 5.56
C ALA A 224 11.38 13.21 6.41
N GLU A 225 11.25 13.37 7.73
CA GLU A 225 11.11 12.31 8.71
C GLU A 225 9.87 12.57 9.57
N THR A 226 9.17 11.52 9.97
CA THR A 226 7.97 11.67 10.78
C THR A 226 8.03 10.75 11.99
N TRP A 227 7.59 11.26 13.13
CA TRP A 227 7.43 10.48 14.36
C TRP A 227 5.99 10.52 14.84
N LEU A 228 5.51 9.39 15.35
CA LEU A 228 4.28 9.33 16.13
C LEU A 228 4.63 9.32 17.60
N VAL A 229 4.01 10.21 18.38
CA VAL A 229 4.15 10.26 19.84
C VAL A 229 2.82 9.88 20.48
N PHE A 230 2.81 8.74 21.17
CA PHE A 230 1.63 8.19 21.81
C PHE A 230 1.41 8.79 23.21
N PRO A 231 0.22 8.60 23.81
CA PRO A 231 -0.03 8.98 25.20
C PRO A 231 1.05 8.42 26.13
N LYS A 232 1.51 9.26 27.08
CA LYS A 232 2.58 8.96 28.04
C LYS A 232 3.99 8.86 27.47
N GLU A 233 4.18 8.90 26.17
CA GLU A 233 5.51 8.95 25.57
C GLU A 233 6.10 10.36 25.63
N ILE A 234 7.41 10.41 25.55
CA ILE A 234 8.18 11.65 25.48
C ILE A 234 9.16 11.55 24.32
N LEU A 235 9.01 12.43 23.34
CA LEU A 235 10.03 12.66 22.32
C LEU A 235 10.96 13.75 22.87
N PRO A 236 12.24 13.43 23.20
CA PRO A 236 13.14 14.36 23.85
C PRO A 236 13.47 15.54 22.95
N GLU A 237 13.92 16.62 23.55
CA GLU A 237 14.51 17.77 22.85
C GLU A 237 15.72 17.32 22.03
N ASP A 238 15.85 17.86 20.81
CA ASP A 238 17.05 17.72 20.00
C ASP A 238 17.54 19.11 19.57
N LYS A 239 18.63 19.55 20.22
CA LYS A 239 19.20 20.90 19.98
C LYS A 239 19.85 21.02 18.60
N LYS A 240 20.34 19.91 18.02
CA LYS A 240 20.99 19.95 16.70
C LYS A 240 19.98 20.24 15.60
N MET A 241 18.79 19.67 15.72
CA MET A 241 17.68 19.87 14.79
C MET A 241 16.73 20.99 15.22
N ASN A 242 17.01 21.69 16.33
CA ASN A 242 16.11 22.69 16.95
C ASN A 242 14.71 22.11 17.28
N ARG A 243 14.62 20.79 17.52
CA ARG A 243 13.37 20.15 17.90
C ARG A 243 13.11 20.32 19.39
N LYS A 244 11.94 20.86 19.71
CA LYS A 244 11.48 20.99 21.10
C LYS A 244 11.03 19.64 21.66
N LEU A 245 11.06 19.52 22.99
CA LEU A 245 10.50 18.38 23.70
C LEU A 245 9.00 18.27 23.42
N ILE A 246 8.55 17.08 22.98
CA ILE A 246 7.13 16.76 22.77
C ILE A 246 6.70 15.74 23.81
N LYS A 247 5.62 16.03 24.53
CA LYS A 247 5.00 15.11 25.48
C LYS A 247 3.70 14.58 24.89
N GLY A 248 3.52 13.26 24.91
CA GLY A 248 2.28 12.61 24.52
C GLY A 248 1.11 13.11 25.36
N LYS A 249 -0.04 13.30 24.72
CA LYS A 249 -1.28 13.78 25.32
C LYS A 249 -2.27 12.62 25.46
N GLU A 250 -3.09 12.67 26.50
CA GLU A 250 -4.14 11.69 26.71
C GLU A 250 -5.05 11.56 25.49
N ASN A 251 -5.39 10.34 25.11
CA ASN A 251 -6.24 10.01 23.95
C ASN A 251 -5.78 10.62 22.62
N THR A 252 -4.51 10.96 22.49
CA THR A 252 -4.02 11.68 21.30
C THR A 252 -2.75 11.03 20.79
N ILE A 253 -2.70 10.78 19.47
CA ILE A 253 -1.46 10.49 18.75
C ILE A 253 -1.01 11.82 18.13
N ILE A 254 0.23 12.22 18.43
CA ILE A 254 0.85 13.40 17.84
C ILE A 254 1.75 12.93 16.71
N GLU A 255 1.48 13.41 15.51
CA GLU A 255 2.35 13.25 14.34
C GLU A 255 3.25 14.49 14.27
N LEU A 256 4.55 14.26 14.33
CA LEU A 256 5.55 15.31 14.16
C LEU A 256 6.34 15.04 12.88
N MET A 257 6.16 15.87 11.87
CA MET A 257 6.92 15.82 10.63
C MET A 257 8.05 16.84 10.70
N HIS A 258 9.24 16.41 10.35
CA HIS A 258 10.45 17.22 10.22
C HIS A 258 10.83 17.26 8.74
N SER A 259 10.87 18.45 8.16
CA SER A 259 11.36 18.67 6.81
C SER A 259 12.71 19.36 6.85
N PHE A 260 13.65 18.91 6.04
CA PHE A 260 15.01 19.45 5.98
C PHE A 260 15.60 19.31 4.58
N ASP A 261 16.56 20.20 4.28
CA ASP A 261 17.32 20.18 3.04
C ASP A 261 18.73 19.65 3.31
N LEU A 262 19.18 18.69 2.49
CA LEU A 262 20.52 18.10 2.61
C LEU A 262 21.63 19.05 2.17
N ASP A 263 21.35 20.01 1.29
CA ASP A 263 22.33 20.94 0.72
C ASP A 263 22.43 22.23 1.56
N GLU A 264 21.41 22.54 2.35
CA GLU A 264 21.37 23.73 3.20
C GLU A 264 21.65 23.34 4.66
N THR A 265 22.78 23.79 5.16
CA THR A 265 23.17 23.61 6.54
C THR A 265 22.27 24.46 7.46
N ASN A 266 21.25 23.88 8.09
CA ASN A 266 20.43 24.38 9.20
C ASN A 266 18.98 24.79 8.93
N GLN A 267 18.38 24.50 7.80
CA GLN A 267 16.94 24.70 7.67
C GLN A 267 16.21 23.43 8.13
N HIS A 268 15.53 23.51 9.28
CA HIS A 268 14.75 22.43 9.87
C HIS A 268 13.36 22.95 10.21
N ASP A 269 12.35 22.48 9.48
CA ASP A 269 10.97 22.85 9.70
C ASP A 269 10.21 21.70 10.37
N PHE A 270 9.40 22.01 11.38
CA PHE A 270 8.59 21.04 12.10
C PHE A 270 7.11 21.34 11.95
N TYR A 271 6.35 20.35 11.53
CA TYR A 271 4.90 20.39 11.40
C TYR A 271 4.27 19.38 12.33
N GLN A 272 3.25 19.79 13.09
CA GLN A 272 2.58 18.94 14.04
C GLN A 272 1.11 18.79 13.69
N SER A 273 0.65 17.54 13.63
CA SER A 273 -0.76 17.17 13.55
C SER A 273 -1.15 16.37 14.78
N GLU A 274 -2.42 16.39 15.15
CA GLU A 274 -2.95 15.64 16.29
C GLU A 274 -4.13 14.78 15.83
N TYR A 275 -4.13 13.51 16.19
CA TYR A 275 -5.24 12.59 15.97
C TYR A 275 -5.82 12.24 17.34
N VAL A 276 -7.03 12.73 17.61
CA VAL A 276 -7.71 12.57 18.90
C VAL A 276 -8.67 11.41 18.84
N TRP A 277 -8.51 10.45 19.77
CA TRP A 277 -9.41 9.31 19.92
C TRP A 277 -10.72 9.75 20.58
N ASN A 278 -11.87 9.50 19.91
CA ASN A 278 -13.19 9.84 20.42
C ASN A 278 -13.98 8.66 20.99
N GLY A 279 -13.33 7.50 21.11
CA GLY A 279 -13.96 6.25 21.55
C GLY A 279 -14.32 5.27 20.43
N SER A 280 -14.28 5.72 19.16
CA SER A 280 -14.57 4.89 18.00
C SER A 280 -13.58 5.09 16.83
N GLN A 281 -13.04 6.29 16.71
CA GLN A 281 -12.10 6.65 15.64
C GLN A 281 -11.17 7.78 16.08
N PHE A 282 -10.02 7.86 15.42
CA PHE A 282 -9.12 9.00 15.52
C PHE A 282 -9.60 10.12 14.58
N GLN A 283 -9.70 11.33 15.11
CA GLN A 283 -10.06 12.53 14.36
C GLN A 283 -8.87 13.46 14.28
N LYS A 284 -8.49 13.86 13.07
CA LYS A 284 -7.45 14.86 12.87
C LYS A 284 -7.96 16.19 13.41
N LYS A 285 -7.18 16.80 14.31
CA LYS A 285 -7.49 18.12 14.84
C LYS A 285 -6.86 19.15 13.90
N GLU A 286 -7.70 19.91 13.23
CA GLU A 286 -7.24 21.09 12.49
C GLU A 286 -6.80 22.17 13.48
N LYS A 287 -5.64 22.78 13.20
CA LYS A 287 -5.10 23.91 13.97
C LYS A 287 -5.49 25.23 13.32
#